data_747a7c0f1f60f7b36f84495609f08172
#
_entry.id   747a7c0f1f60f7b36f84495609f08172
#
_cell.length_a   1.000
_cell.length_b   1.000
_cell.length_c   1.000
_cell.angle_alpha   90.00
_cell.angle_beta   90.00
_cell.angle_gamma   90.00
#
_symmetry.space_group_name_H-M   'P 1'
#
loop_
_entity.id
_entity.type
_entity.pdbx_description
1 polymer ?
#
loop_
_entity_poly.entity_id
_entity_poly.type
_entity_poly.pdbx_seq_one_letter_code
_entity_poly.pdbx_strand_id
1 'polypeptide(L)'
;MPHIKGKIYNNGVISKKIYDGDPIPDGWVPGRLPHKPMSEEKKNAALEKRKKTFIEKYGVDNPAKSEVVKEKTKRTNIERYGVPCSAQSDRVKEKAKQTNLERYGVEYAFQAKEVQDKIKETNLERYGTENPFASDIIKERIKETNLERLGVEYPMQSEEVREKSKQTSLELYGTEYPNQSDIVKKHIEESCLERYGVRHPAQSEEVQERTKQTNIERYGYKTANMSDEVKEKTRQTNLERYGVDWTCQRKEARSAGSNNSAPNRRFASLLDNAGIEYEKEFHLGSYSYDFKVGNNLIEVNPYSTHNMLWNPFGDKRCRISEDYHLRKTITANEAGYRCIHIFDWDDVEKIISLLKKREILYARKCKIQEVSLEDCTAYLQKYHLQGSCRGQSIRLGLYYRDELVSLMTFGTPRYNKNYEYELIRYCSDRYVLGGAEKLFKYFTENYNPKSIISYCDRSKFTGNIYSKLGFSLKSSGTPTCHWYNNKTGEHFTDALVRQRGVDQLLGTNYGKGTSNNELLIQHNFVPIYDCGQMVYIWK
;
A
#
# COMPACT_ATOMS: atom_id res chain seq x y z
N MET A 1 17.46 -77.15 -30.62
CA MET A 1 18.40 -76.66 -31.67
C MET A 1 18.91 -75.27 -31.23
N PRO A 2 20.23 -75.03 -31.25
CA PRO A 2 20.74 -73.72 -30.92
C PRO A 2 20.28 -72.70 -31.95
N HIS A 3 19.70 -71.57 -31.49
CA HIS A 3 19.33 -70.44 -32.34
C HIS A 3 20.59 -69.79 -32.93
N ILE A 4 20.84 -70.07 -34.24
CA ILE A 4 21.93 -69.46 -34.99
C ILE A 4 21.63 -67.92 -35.05
N LYS A 5 22.51 -67.13 -34.47
CA LYS A 5 22.42 -65.67 -34.51
C LYS A 5 22.85 -65.19 -35.90
N GLY A 6 22.16 -64.21 -36.46
CA GLY A 6 22.52 -63.64 -37.75
C GLY A 6 22.25 -62.12 -37.75
N LYS A 7 23.10 -61.34 -38.44
CA LYS A 7 23.00 -59.88 -38.60
C LYS A 7 22.43 -59.52 -39.97
N ILE A 8 21.78 -58.37 -40.06
CA ILE A 8 21.23 -57.86 -41.32
C ILE A 8 22.29 -57.02 -42.01
N TYR A 9 22.46 -57.30 -43.30
CA TYR A 9 23.35 -56.54 -44.19
C TYR A 9 22.54 -56.06 -45.40
N ASN A 10 23.01 -55.03 -46.09
CA ASN A 10 22.43 -54.48 -47.30
C ASN A 10 23.51 -54.15 -48.34
N ASN A 11 23.13 -54.13 -49.61
CA ASN A 11 24.00 -53.81 -50.76
C ASN A 11 23.53 -52.53 -51.47
N GLY A 12 22.77 -51.67 -50.79
CA GLY A 12 22.17 -50.46 -51.38
C GLY A 12 20.86 -50.71 -52.14
N VAL A 13 20.54 -51.93 -52.48
CA VAL A 13 19.32 -52.34 -53.24
C VAL A 13 18.40 -53.20 -52.40
N ILE A 14 18.95 -54.24 -51.73
CA ILE A 14 18.21 -55.19 -50.89
C ILE A 14 18.88 -55.34 -49.51
N SER A 15 18.11 -55.74 -48.50
CA SER A 15 18.63 -56.19 -47.22
C SER A 15 18.38 -57.67 -46.99
N LYS A 16 19.39 -58.41 -46.51
CA LYS A 16 19.32 -59.85 -46.23
C LYS A 16 19.91 -60.14 -44.84
N LYS A 17 19.34 -61.15 -44.16
CA LYS A 17 19.93 -61.66 -42.92
C LYS A 17 21.02 -62.69 -43.31
N ILE A 18 22.24 -62.44 -42.81
CA ILE A 18 23.40 -63.32 -42.97
C ILE A 18 23.67 -63.90 -41.57
N TYR A 19 23.81 -65.23 -41.51
CA TYR A 19 24.01 -65.89 -40.23
C TYR A 19 25.49 -65.99 -39.87
N ASP A 20 25.77 -66.09 -38.56
CA ASP A 20 27.14 -66.19 -38.08
C ASP A 20 27.82 -67.40 -38.64
N GLY A 21 28.92 -67.23 -39.41
CA GLY A 21 29.65 -68.26 -40.16
C GLY A 21 29.46 -68.20 -41.66
N ASP A 22 28.45 -67.52 -42.18
CA ASP A 22 28.25 -67.35 -43.62
C ASP A 22 29.14 -66.22 -44.16
N PRO A 23 29.72 -66.35 -45.37
CA PRO A 23 30.52 -65.26 -45.96
C PRO A 23 29.65 -64.04 -46.30
N ILE A 24 30.11 -62.88 -45.96
CA ILE A 24 29.46 -61.63 -46.35
C ILE A 24 29.88 -61.28 -47.78
N PRO A 25 28.94 -61.20 -48.74
CA PRO A 25 29.30 -60.88 -50.11
C PRO A 25 29.94 -59.46 -50.24
N ASP A 26 30.85 -59.31 -51.19
CA ASP A 26 31.54 -58.05 -51.45
C ASP A 26 30.53 -56.92 -51.74
N GLY A 27 30.76 -55.76 -51.14
CA GLY A 27 29.87 -54.58 -51.27
C GLY A 27 28.64 -54.56 -50.34
N TRP A 28 28.48 -55.57 -49.43
CA TRP A 28 27.41 -55.53 -48.41
C TRP A 28 27.88 -54.91 -47.13
N VAL A 29 27.10 -53.93 -46.64
CA VAL A 29 27.37 -53.21 -45.39
C VAL A 29 26.37 -53.65 -44.29
N PRO A 30 26.80 -53.59 -43.01
CA PRO A 30 25.89 -53.96 -41.92
C PRO A 30 24.72 -52.97 -41.82
N GLY A 31 23.52 -53.49 -41.58
CA GLY A 31 22.31 -52.70 -41.39
C GLY A 31 21.23 -52.94 -42.43
N ARG A 32 20.02 -52.45 -42.20
CA ARG A 32 18.94 -52.45 -43.17
C ARG A 32 19.02 -51.28 -44.10
N LEU A 33 18.55 -51.38 -45.31
CA LEU A 33 18.27 -50.24 -46.16
C LEU A 33 17.32 -49.31 -45.47
N PRO A 34 17.56 -47.99 -45.54
CA PRO A 34 16.60 -47.01 -45.05
C PRO A 34 15.25 -47.23 -45.75
N HIS A 35 14.18 -47.29 -44.97
CA HIS A 35 12.84 -47.35 -45.56
C HIS A 35 12.60 -46.09 -46.38
N LYS A 36 12.12 -46.21 -47.61
CA LYS A 36 11.65 -45.08 -48.40
C LYS A 36 10.57 -44.36 -47.57
N PRO A 37 10.68 -43.03 -47.38
CA PRO A 37 9.67 -42.30 -46.64
C PRO A 37 8.30 -42.50 -47.29
N MET A 38 7.34 -42.95 -46.50
CA MET A 38 5.96 -43.12 -46.93
C MET A 38 5.35 -41.78 -47.24
N SER A 39 4.60 -41.64 -48.34
CA SER A 39 3.87 -40.41 -48.64
C SER A 39 2.93 -40.02 -47.48
N GLU A 40 2.69 -38.73 -47.27
CA GLU A 40 1.81 -38.26 -46.22
C GLU A 40 0.41 -38.84 -46.29
N GLU A 41 -0.13 -39.05 -47.49
CA GLU A 41 -1.43 -39.71 -47.71
C GLU A 41 -1.45 -41.12 -47.16
N LYS A 42 -0.38 -41.91 -47.42
CA LYS A 42 -0.28 -43.30 -46.93
C LYS A 42 -0.07 -43.33 -45.42
N LYS A 43 0.65 -42.34 -44.85
CA LYS A 43 0.80 -42.21 -43.39
C LYS A 43 -0.54 -41.92 -42.74
N ASN A 44 -1.28 -40.94 -43.29
CA ASN A 44 -2.58 -40.54 -42.75
C ASN A 44 -3.61 -41.70 -42.88
N ALA A 45 -3.65 -42.42 -44.02
CA ALA A 45 -4.52 -43.59 -44.18
C ALA A 45 -4.17 -44.71 -43.17
N ALA A 46 -2.89 -44.96 -42.91
CA ALA A 46 -2.44 -45.94 -41.92
C ALA A 46 -2.81 -45.50 -40.49
N LEU A 47 -2.70 -44.21 -40.18
CA LEU A 47 -3.08 -43.63 -38.90
C LEU A 47 -4.60 -43.79 -38.65
N GLU A 48 -5.42 -43.43 -39.63
CA GLU A 48 -6.87 -43.56 -39.54
C GLU A 48 -7.31 -45.03 -39.39
N LYS A 49 -6.71 -45.96 -40.15
CA LYS A 49 -6.95 -47.40 -40.00
C LYS A 49 -6.60 -47.85 -38.57
N ARG A 50 -5.49 -47.36 -38.03
CA ARG A 50 -5.05 -47.69 -36.65
C ARG A 50 -6.01 -47.13 -35.61
N LYS A 51 -6.46 -45.88 -35.76
CA LYS A 51 -7.46 -45.27 -34.88
C LYS A 51 -8.76 -46.08 -34.89
N LYS A 52 -9.25 -46.43 -36.08
CA LYS A 52 -10.46 -47.24 -36.23
C LYS A 52 -10.36 -48.57 -35.47
N THR A 53 -9.24 -49.30 -35.63
CA THR A 53 -8.98 -50.53 -34.87
C THR A 53 -8.95 -50.30 -33.35
N PHE A 54 -8.43 -49.15 -32.89
CA PHE A 54 -8.39 -48.83 -31.47
C PHE A 54 -9.78 -48.49 -30.92
N ILE A 55 -10.60 -47.77 -31.70
CA ILE A 55 -11.98 -47.46 -31.32
C ILE A 55 -12.79 -48.78 -31.24
N GLU A 56 -12.66 -49.67 -32.20
CA GLU A 56 -13.33 -50.98 -32.20
C GLU A 56 -12.92 -51.84 -31.00
N LYS A 57 -11.63 -51.82 -30.62
CA LYS A 57 -11.10 -52.71 -29.57
C LYS A 57 -11.18 -52.13 -28.17
N TYR A 58 -11.06 -50.82 -28.00
CA TYR A 58 -10.91 -50.16 -26.71
C TYR A 58 -11.91 -49.04 -26.47
N GLY A 59 -12.77 -48.72 -27.44
CA GLY A 59 -13.74 -47.62 -27.36
C GLY A 59 -13.13 -46.23 -27.46
N VAL A 60 -11.82 -46.14 -27.76
CA VAL A 60 -11.07 -44.86 -27.78
C VAL A 60 -10.08 -44.88 -28.96
N ASP A 61 -9.73 -43.70 -29.48
CA ASP A 61 -8.81 -43.48 -30.58
C ASP A 61 -7.34 -43.84 -30.27
N ASN A 62 -7.02 -43.90 -28.98
CA ASN A 62 -5.70 -44.26 -28.47
C ASN A 62 -5.86 -45.19 -27.26
N PRO A 63 -5.24 -46.40 -27.25
CA PRO A 63 -5.33 -47.34 -26.14
C PRO A 63 -4.96 -46.75 -24.77
N ALA A 64 -4.02 -45.80 -24.74
CA ALA A 64 -3.60 -45.12 -23.49
C ALA A 64 -4.73 -44.30 -22.84
N LYS A 65 -5.78 -43.96 -23.58
CA LYS A 65 -6.96 -43.26 -23.03
C LYS A 65 -7.97 -44.23 -22.39
N SER A 66 -7.88 -45.52 -22.70
CA SER A 66 -8.81 -46.54 -22.17
C SER A 66 -8.50 -46.87 -20.72
N GLU A 67 -9.51 -46.80 -19.87
CA GLU A 67 -9.38 -47.15 -18.44
C GLU A 67 -8.95 -48.60 -18.24
N VAL A 68 -9.43 -49.51 -19.07
CA VAL A 68 -9.01 -50.92 -19.02
C VAL A 68 -7.51 -51.08 -19.28
N VAL A 69 -6.97 -50.34 -20.24
CA VAL A 69 -5.53 -50.37 -20.54
C VAL A 69 -4.73 -49.68 -19.44
N LYS A 70 -5.22 -48.57 -18.90
CA LYS A 70 -4.58 -47.86 -17.77
C LYS A 70 -4.51 -48.77 -16.54
N GLU A 71 -5.60 -49.39 -16.15
CA GLU A 71 -5.63 -50.32 -15.01
C GLU A 71 -4.73 -51.54 -15.22
N LYS A 72 -4.72 -52.13 -16.44
CA LYS A 72 -3.80 -53.22 -16.77
C LYS A 72 -2.32 -52.76 -16.66
N THR A 73 -2.01 -51.58 -17.13
CA THR A 73 -0.66 -50.99 -17.03
C THR A 73 -0.26 -50.75 -15.58
N LYS A 74 -1.15 -50.18 -14.80
CA LYS A 74 -0.99 -49.92 -13.37
C LYS A 74 -0.72 -51.22 -12.59
N ARG A 75 -1.52 -52.24 -12.85
CA ARG A 75 -1.37 -53.58 -12.26
C ARG A 75 -0.01 -54.19 -12.60
N THR A 76 0.39 -54.17 -13.86
CA THR A 76 1.69 -54.68 -14.32
C THR A 76 2.85 -53.90 -13.68
N ASN A 77 2.71 -52.55 -13.49
CA ASN A 77 3.73 -51.75 -12.82
C ASN A 77 3.81 -52.08 -11.33
N ILE A 78 2.68 -52.29 -10.64
CA ILE A 78 2.66 -52.72 -9.24
C ILE A 78 3.33 -54.08 -9.08
N GLU A 79 3.01 -55.05 -9.95
CA GLU A 79 3.62 -56.39 -9.92
C GLU A 79 5.15 -56.34 -10.16
N ARG A 80 5.62 -55.49 -11.07
CA ARG A 80 7.05 -55.40 -11.43
C ARG A 80 7.89 -54.47 -10.58
N TYR A 81 7.32 -53.37 -10.14
CA TYR A 81 8.04 -52.27 -9.54
C TYR A 81 7.51 -51.84 -8.16
N GLY A 82 6.42 -52.43 -7.67
CA GLY A 82 5.80 -52.12 -6.41
C GLY A 82 5.03 -50.77 -6.39
N VAL A 83 4.93 -50.09 -7.54
CA VAL A 83 4.32 -48.75 -7.66
C VAL A 83 3.45 -48.67 -8.91
N PRO A 84 2.39 -47.84 -8.91
CA PRO A 84 1.47 -47.74 -10.05
C PRO A 84 2.09 -47.21 -11.36
N CYS A 85 3.16 -46.43 -11.22
CA CYS A 85 3.92 -45.89 -12.35
C CYS A 85 5.40 -46.27 -12.22
N SER A 86 5.98 -46.89 -13.24
CA SER A 86 7.39 -47.31 -13.21
C SER A 86 8.38 -46.18 -12.92
N ALA A 87 8.07 -44.97 -13.35
CA ALA A 87 8.89 -43.78 -13.07
C ALA A 87 8.93 -43.37 -11.58
N GLN A 88 7.99 -43.84 -10.76
CA GLN A 88 7.99 -43.61 -9.30
C GLN A 88 8.89 -44.59 -8.56
N SER A 89 9.26 -45.70 -9.17
CA SER A 89 10.11 -46.72 -8.57
C SER A 89 11.55 -46.25 -8.42
N ASP A 90 12.08 -46.33 -7.20
CA ASP A 90 13.45 -45.90 -6.89
C ASP A 90 14.47 -46.76 -7.69
N ARG A 91 14.18 -48.04 -7.91
CA ARG A 91 15.00 -48.90 -8.75
C ARG A 91 15.09 -48.38 -10.18
N VAL A 92 14.00 -47.85 -10.74
CA VAL A 92 13.98 -47.30 -12.11
C VAL A 92 14.69 -45.94 -12.14
N LYS A 93 14.50 -45.11 -11.12
CA LYS A 93 15.20 -43.82 -10.98
C LYS A 93 16.71 -44.00 -10.87
N GLU A 94 17.17 -44.90 -9.99
CA GLU A 94 18.59 -45.19 -9.84
C GLU A 94 19.23 -45.74 -11.11
N LYS A 95 18.55 -46.67 -11.79
CA LYS A 95 19.03 -47.18 -13.08
C LYS A 95 19.11 -46.08 -14.13
N ALA A 96 18.16 -45.15 -14.15
CA ALA A 96 18.18 -44.02 -15.07
C ALA A 96 19.33 -43.07 -14.73
N LYS A 97 19.56 -42.76 -13.44
CA LYS A 97 20.70 -41.95 -12.97
C LYS A 97 22.03 -42.60 -13.36
N GLN A 98 22.20 -43.87 -13.10
CA GLN A 98 23.41 -44.61 -13.45
C GLN A 98 23.67 -44.59 -14.97
N THR A 99 22.65 -44.81 -15.80
CA THR A 99 22.76 -44.71 -17.26
C THR A 99 23.14 -43.29 -17.71
N ASN A 100 22.63 -42.25 -17.04
CA ASN A 100 23.00 -40.87 -17.35
C ASN A 100 24.43 -40.55 -16.92
N LEU A 101 24.87 -41.01 -15.73
CA LEU A 101 26.25 -40.91 -15.30
C LEU A 101 27.24 -41.56 -16.25
N GLU A 102 26.92 -42.79 -16.71
CA GLU A 102 27.76 -43.52 -17.70
C GLU A 102 27.82 -42.82 -19.07
N ARG A 103 26.73 -42.18 -19.51
CA ARG A 103 26.66 -41.55 -20.84
C ARG A 103 27.09 -40.08 -20.84
N TYR A 104 26.75 -39.32 -19.82
CA TYR A 104 26.85 -37.86 -19.81
C TYR A 104 27.67 -37.32 -18.63
N GLY A 105 28.11 -38.19 -17.70
CA GLY A 105 28.86 -37.77 -16.52
C GLY A 105 28.01 -37.00 -15.47
N VAL A 106 26.69 -37.03 -15.61
CA VAL A 106 25.73 -36.31 -14.72
C VAL A 106 24.53 -37.16 -14.40
N GLU A 107 23.88 -36.95 -13.26
CA GLU A 107 22.71 -37.75 -12.84
C GLU A 107 21.49 -37.55 -13.76
N TYR A 108 21.31 -36.39 -14.32
CA TYR A 108 20.19 -36.03 -15.19
C TYR A 108 20.73 -35.54 -16.54
N ALA A 109 20.29 -36.13 -17.63
CA ALA A 109 20.80 -35.83 -18.97
C ALA A 109 20.75 -34.33 -19.34
N PHE A 110 19.72 -33.62 -18.89
CA PHE A 110 19.59 -32.16 -19.16
C PHE A 110 20.65 -31.31 -18.46
N GLN A 111 21.38 -31.83 -17.46
CA GLN A 111 22.47 -31.12 -16.79
C GLN A 111 23.76 -31.15 -17.65
N ALA A 112 23.85 -32.10 -18.58
CA ALA A 112 24.98 -32.20 -19.50
C ALA A 112 24.99 -31.03 -20.49
N LYS A 113 26.12 -30.35 -20.62
CA LYS A 113 26.26 -29.23 -21.54
C LYS A 113 25.97 -29.63 -22.99
N GLU A 114 26.45 -30.79 -23.43
CA GLU A 114 26.18 -31.33 -24.76
C GLU A 114 24.68 -31.48 -25.05
N VAL A 115 23.92 -31.93 -24.07
CA VAL A 115 22.44 -32.09 -24.21
C VAL A 115 21.76 -30.71 -24.25
N GLN A 116 22.20 -29.77 -23.40
CA GLN A 116 21.68 -28.43 -23.42
C GLN A 116 21.96 -27.72 -24.75
N ASP A 117 23.18 -27.80 -25.25
CA ASP A 117 23.58 -27.20 -26.53
C ASP A 117 22.77 -27.79 -27.69
N LYS A 118 22.56 -29.09 -27.70
CA LYS A 118 21.74 -29.78 -28.73
C LYS A 118 20.24 -29.39 -28.63
N ILE A 119 19.72 -29.15 -27.43
CA ILE A 119 18.37 -28.64 -27.23
C ILE A 119 18.26 -27.22 -27.77
N LYS A 120 19.24 -26.34 -27.47
CA LYS A 120 19.30 -24.98 -28.00
C LYS A 120 19.39 -24.96 -29.52
N GLU A 121 20.26 -25.76 -30.12
CA GLU A 121 20.39 -25.89 -31.57
C GLU A 121 19.07 -26.31 -32.21
N THR A 122 18.42 -27.33 -31.67
CA THR A 122 17.12 -27.81 -32.15
C THR A 122 16.04 -26.74 -32.01
N ASN A 123 16.08 -25.94 -30.94
CA ASN A 123 15.12 -24.84 -30.73
C ASN A 123 15.36 -23.70 -31.70
N LEU A 124 16.64 -23.33 -31.92
CA LEU A 124 17.03 -22.35 -32.94
C LEU A 124 16.56 -22.74 -34.33
N GLU A 125 16.80 -24.01 -34.75
CA GLU A 125 16.36 -24.52 -36.04
C GLU A 125 14.82 -24.50 -36.19
N ARG A 126 14.08 -24.88 -35.14
CA ARG A 126 12.62 -25.01 -35.21
C ARG A 126 11.85 -23.72 -34.96
N TYR A 127 12.35 -22.87 -34.08
CA TYR A 127 11.59 -21.75 -33.54
C TYR A 127 12.32 -20.40 -33.69
N GLY A 128 13.55 -20.41 -34.21
CA GLY A 128 14.35 -19.18 -34.35
C GLY A 128 14.87 -18.60 -33.04
N THR A 129 14.75 -19.33 -31.91
CA THR A 129 15.15 -18.90 -30.57
C THR A 129 15.70 -20.07 -29.77
N GLU A 130 16.69 -19.85 -28.88
CA GLU A 130 17.23 -20.92 -28.01
C GLU A 130 16.17 -21.47 -27.04
N ASN A 131 15.20 -20.67 -26.65
CA ASN A 131 14.08 -21.05 -25.80
C ASN A 131 12.77 -20.96 -26.60
N PRO A 132 12.01 -22.03 -26.80
CA PRO A 132 10.76 -22.00 -27.54
C PRO A 132 9.76 -20.96 -27.05
N PHE A 133 9.70 -20.73 -25.74
CA PHE A 133 8.81 -19.72 -25.14
C PHE A 133 9.19 -18.28 -25.47
N ALA A 134 10.39 -18.04 -26.00
CA ALA A 134 10.79 -16.73 -26.51
C ALA A 134 10.26 -16.47 -27.93
N SER A 135 9.92 -17.52 -28.69
CA SER A 135 9.40 -17.44 -30.05
C SER A 135 7.98 -16.87 -30.08
N ASP A 136 7.75 -15.87 -30.94
CA ASP A 136 6.45 -15.27 -31.08
C ASP A 136 5.41 -16.25 -31.70
N ILE A 137 5.86 -17.16 -32.56
CA ILE A 137 5.01 -18.23 -33.09
C ILE A 137 4.45 -19.13 -31.97
N ILE A 138 5.26 -19.46 -30.98
CA ILE A 138 4.84 -20.29 -29.85
C ILE A 138 3.93 -19.49 -28.93
N LYS A 139 4.25 -18.21 -28.67
CA LYS A 139 3.40 -17.33 -27.85
C LYS A 139 2.01 -17.17 -28.44
N GLU A 140 1.92 -16.92 -29.75
CA GLU A 140 0.63 -16.81 -30.43
C GLU A 140 -0.15 -18.13 -30.40
N ARG A 141 0.49 -19.26 -30.65
CA ARG A 141 -0.16 -20.60 -30.54
C ARG A 141 -0.68 -20.87 -29.12
N ILE A 142 0.05 -20.44 -28.08
CA ILE A 142 -0.40 -20.57 -26.68
C ILE A 142 -1.63 -19.69 -26.45
N LYS A 143 -1.62 -18.44 -26.94
CA LYS A 143 -2.78 -17.55 -26.84
C LYS A 143 -4.01 -18.10 -27.58
N GLU A 144 -3.84 -18.56 -28.81
CA GLU A 144 -4.92 -19.18 -29.58
C GLU A 144 -5.53 -20.37 -28.83
N THR A 145 -4.68 -21.27 -28.30
CA THR A 145 -5.13 -22.42 -27.51
C THR A 145 -5.87 -21.99 -26.24
N ASN A 146 -5.42 -20.94 -25.58
CA ASN A 146 -6.08 -20.42 -24.39
C ASN A 146 -7.42 -19.75 -24.74
N LEU A 147 -7.48 -18.98 -25.82
CA LEU A 147 -8.73 -18.40 -26.34
C LEU A 147 -9.76 -19.48 -26.70
N GLU A 148 -9.34 -20.54 -27.41
CA GLU A 148 -10.22 -21.67 -27.76
C GLU A 148 -10.75 -22.41 -26.52
N ARG A 149 -9.91 -22.60 -25.49
CA ARG A 149 -10.25 -23.43 -24.32
C ARG A 149 -10.87 -22.65 -23.16
N LEU A 150 -10.46 -21.42 -22.95
CA LEU A 150 -10.77 -20.62 -21.76
C LEU A 150 -11.45 -19.29 -22.09
N GLY A 151 -11.53 -18.92 -23.38
CA GLY A 151 -12.08 -17.63 -23.82
C GLY A 151 -11.20 -16.41 -23.47
N VAL A 152 -9.95 -16.63 -23.06
CA VAL A 152 -9.00 -15.59 -22.64
C VAL A 152 -7.59 -15.89 -23.15
N GLU A 153 -6.77 -14.88 -23.41
CA GLU A 153 -5.39 -15.07 -23.88
C GLU A 153 -4.47 -15.74 -22.83
N TYR A 154 -4.68 -15.42 -21.56
CA TYR A 154 -3.88 -15.97 -20.46
C TYR A 154 -4.79 -16.68 -19.45
N PRO A 155 -4.45 -17.91 -19.02
CA PRO A 155 -5.31 -18.73 -18.16
C PRO A 155 -5.74 -18.02 -16.87
N MET A 156 -4.86 -17.21 -16.25
CA MET A 156 -5.17 -16.48 -15.03
C MET A 156 -6.16 -15.32 -15.22
N GLN A 157 -6.51 -14.97 -16.46
CA GLN A 157 -7.59 -14.00 -16.75
C GLN A 157 -8.97 -14.65 -16.64
N SER A 158 -9.06 -15.99 -16.81
CA SER A 158 -10.30 -16.75 -16.64
C SER A 158 -10.70 -16.80 -15.17
N GLU A 159 -11.96 -16.46 -14.89
CA GLU A 159 -12.51 -16.52 -13.54
C GLU A 159 -12.60 -17.98 -13.04
N GLU A 160 -12.98 -18.91 -13.92
CA GLU A 160 -13.00 -20.34 -13.61
C GLU A 160 -11.63 -20.86 -13.15
N VAL A 161 -10.57 -20.49 -13.87
CA VAL A 161 -9.20 -20.90 -13.51
C VAL A 161 -8.77 -20.28 -12.18
N ARG A 162 -9.11 -19.01 -11.93
CA ARG A 162 -8.78 -18.33 -10.67
C ARG A 162 -9.52 -18.97 -9.49
N GLU A 163 -10.82 -19.22 -9.63
CA GLU A 163 -11.61 -19.86 -8.58
C GLU A 163 -11.13 -21.29 -8.29
N LYS A 164 -10.84 -22.07 -9.32
CA LYS A 164 -10.26 -23.41 -9.16
C LYS A 164 -8.89 -23.38 -8.47
N SER A 165 -8.06 -22.38 -8.79
CA SER A 165 -6.77 -22.18 -8.12
C SER A 165 -6.95 -21.82 -6.65
N LYS A 166 -7.88 -20.91 -6.32
CA LYS A 166 -8.23 -20.57 -4.94
C LYS A 166 -8.77 -21.76 -4.17
N GLN A 167 -9.69 -22.52 -4.75
CA GLN A 167 -10.25 -23.70 -4.12
C GLN A 167 -9.16 -24.74 -3.82
N THR A 168 -8.27 -25.00 -4.78
CA THR A 168 -7.12 -25.89 -4.57
C THR A 168 -6.21 -25.37 -3.44
N SER A 169 -6.00 -24.06 -3.37
CA SER A 169 -5.21 -23.45 -2.32
C SER A 169 -5.89 -23.56 -0.95
N LEU A 170 -7.20 -23.37 -0.87
CA LEU A 170 -7.99 -23.58 0.35
C LEU A 170 -7.93 -25.03 0.83
N GLU A 171 -8.06 -25.99 -0.09
CA GLU A 171 -7.99 -27.42 0.24
C GLU A 171 -6.60 -27.86 0.74
N LEU A 172 -5.53 -27.31 0.15
CA LEU A 172 -4.16 -27.69 0.50
C LEU A 172 -3.59 -26.90 1.68
N TYR A 173 -3.91 -25.64 1.80
CA TYR A 173 -3.25 -24.70 2.72
C TYR A 173 -4.18 -23.98 3.69
N GLY A 174 -5.51 -24.15 3.55
CA GLY A 174 -6.51 -23.48 4.37
C GLY A 174 -6.66 -21.97 4.10
N THR A 175 -6.09 -21.47 3.00
CA THR A 175 -6.12 -20.05 2.61
C THR A 175 -6.33 -19.90 1.11
N GLU A 176 -6.97 -18.81 0.65
CA GLU A 176 -7.19 -18.55 -0.78
C GLU A 176 -5.89 -18.45 -1.60
N TYR A 177 -4.82 -18.01 -0.98
CA TYR A 177 -3.50 -17.89 -1.60
C TYR A 177 -2.45 -18.60 -0.74
N PRO A 178 -1.59 -19.45 -1.32
CA PRO A 178 -0.60 -20.23 -0.57
C PRO A 178 0.31 -19.40 0.35
N ASN A 179 0.72 -18.21 -0.11
CA ASN A 179 1.58 -17.31 0.65
C ASN A 179 0.91 -16.63 1.86
N GLN A 180 -0.40 -16.76 2.03
CA GLN A 180 -1.12 -16.33 3.24
C GLN A 180 -1.05 -17.38 4.34
N SER A 181 -0.84 -18.65 3.99
CA SER A 181 -0.73 -19.76 4.94
C SER A 181 0.53 -19.67 5.78
N ASP A 182 0.37 -19.82 7.09
CA ASP A 182 1.50 -19.82 8.02
C ASP A 182 2.41 -21.04 7.83
N ILE A 183 1.86 -22.16 7.37
CA ILE A 183 2.62 -23.37 7.01
C ILE A 183 3.57 -23.06 5.86
N VAL A 184 3.07 -22.41 4.80
CA VAL A 184 3.88 -22.04 3.63
C VAL A 184 4.92 -20.98 4.00
N LYS A 185 4.54 -19.96 4.77
CA LYS A 185 5.48 -18.93 5.27
C LYS A 185 6.61 -19.56 6.06
N LYS A 186 6.29 -20.46 7.00
CA LYS A 186 7.27 -21.16 7.81
C LYS A 186 8.22 -22.02 6.97
N HIS A 187 7.69 -22.74 6.01
CA HIS A 187 8.50 -23.55 5.08
C HIS A 187 9.44 -22.68 4.21
N ILE A 188 8.95 -21.49 3.76
CA ILE A 188 9.80 -20.53 3.04
C ILE A 188 10.90 -19.99 3.97
N GLU A 189 10.57 -19.61 5.21
CA GLU A 189 11.56 -19.16 6.20
C GLU A 189 12.62 -20.25 6.49
N GLU A 190 12.20 -21.49 6.73
CA GLU A 190 13.09 -22.63 6.97
C GLU A 190 14.02 -22.86 5.79
N SER A 191 13.49 -22.87 4.57
CA SER A 191 14.28 -23.02 3.34
C SER A 191 15.26 -21.84 3.14
N CYS A 192 14.87 -20.62 3.52
CA CYS A 192 15.74 -19.44 3.44
C CYS A 192 16.84 -19.50 4.50
N LEU A 193 16.53 -19.92 5.72
CA LEU A 193 17.50 -20.12 6.80
C LEU A 193 18.53 -21.21 6.43
N GLU A 194 18.06 -22.33 5.85
CA GLU A 194 18.93 -23.43 5.42
C GLU A 194 19.88 -23.00 4.29
N ARG A 195 19.37 -22.23 3.31
CA ARG A 195 20.16 -21.83 2.12
C ARG A 195 21.04 -20.62 2.33
N TYR A 196 20.56 -19.63 3.08
CA TYR A 196 21.16 -18.30 3.17
C TYR A 196 21.51 -17.88 4.60
N GLY A 197 21.17 -18.67 5.61
CA GLY A 197 21.39 -18.33 7.02
C GLY A 197 20.52 -17.18 7.54
N VAL A 198 19.52 -16.73 6.76
CA VAL A 198 18.63 -15.60 7.07
C VAL A 198 17.19 -15.94 6.71
N ARG A 199 16.22 -15.30 7.36
CA ARG A 199 14.79 -15.58 7.12
C ARG A 199 14.27 -15.16 5.75
N HIS A 200 14.93 -14.18 5.13
CA HIS A 200 14.55 -13.70 3.80
C HIS A 200 15.81 -13.52 2.94
N PRO A 201 15.83 -13.99 1.68
CA PRO A 201 17.03 -13.95 0.82
C PRO A 201 17.63 -12.55 0.67
N ALA A 202 16.80 -11.50 0.63
CA ALA A 202 17.27 -10.12 0.53
C ALA A 202 18.08 -9.61 1.75
N GLN A 203 18.04 -10.34 2.87
CA GLN A 203 18.86 -10.04 4.05
C GLN A 203 20.26 -10.65 3.98
N SER A 204 20.48 -11.62 3.09
CA SER A 204 21.79 -12.24 2.87
C SER A 204 22.73 -11.30 2.14
N GLU A 205 23.91 -11.08 2.69
CA GLU A 205 24.97 -10.27 2.05
C GLU A 205 25.39 -10.87 0.71
N GLU A 206 25.48 -12.19 0.60
CA GLU A 206 25.80 -12.90 -0.64
C GLU A 206 24.77 -12.60 -1.74
N VAL A 207 23.47 -12.66 -1.40
CA VAL A 207 22.41 -12.36 -2.36
C VAL A 207 22.40 -10.90 -2.77
N GLN A 208 22.67 -9.99 -1.82
CA GLN A 208 22.79 -8.55 -2.10
C GLN A 208 23.97 -8.26 -3.03
N GLU A 209 25.14 -8.84 -2.74
CA GLU A 209 26.33 -8.64 -3.59
C GLU A 209 26.13 -9.24 -4.99
N ARG A 210 25.57 -10.43 -5.10
CA ARG A 210 25.22 -11.04 -6.41
C ARG A 210 24.25 -10.17 -7.19
N THR A 211 23.25 -9.59 -6.50
CA THR A 211 22.29 -8.67 -7.14
C THR A 211 22.96 -7.39 -7.60
N LYS A 212 23.84 -6.80 -6.79
CA LYS A 212 24.63 -5.61 -7.17
C LYS A 212 25.52 -5.92 -8.37
N GLN A 213 26.24 -7.04 -8.33
CA GLN A 213 27.11 -7.47 -9.43
C GLN A 213 26.32 -7.66 -10.73
N THR A 214 25.19 -8.36 -10.69
CA THR A 214 24.30 -8.54 -11.85
C THR A 214 23.79 -7.20 -12.39
N ASN A 215 23.46 -6.25 -11.50
CA ASN A 215 23.03 -4.92 -11.91
C ASN A 215 24.18 -4.12 -12.55
N ILE A 216 25.39 -4.22 -12.01
CA ILE A 216 26.60 -3.57 -12.59
C ILE A 216 26.88 -4.14 -13.99
N GLU A 217 26.84 -5.47 -14.14
CA GLU A 217 27.07 -6.13 -15.43
C GLU A 217 26.02 -5.77 -16.49
N ARG A 218 24.74 -5.65 -16.08
CA ARG A 218 23.63 -5.38 -17.01
C ARG A 218 23.44 -3.89 -17.31
N TYR A 219 23.59 -3.05 -16.31
CA TYR A 219 23.18 -1.65 -16.36
C TYR A 219 24.29 -0.65 -16.04
N GLY A 220 25.47 -1.12 -15.64
CA GLY A 220 26.58 -0.25 -15.21
C GLY A 220 26.43 0.38 -13.83
N TYR A 221 25.40 0.02 -13.06
CA TYR A 221 25.09 0.61 -11.76
C TYR A 221 24.72 -0.46 -10.72
N LYS A 222 25.00 -0.20 -9.44
CA LYS A 222 24.63 -1.11 -8.33
C LYS A 222 23.13 -1.39 -8.23
N THR A 223 22.31 -0.48 -8.75
CA THR A 223 20.85 -0.59 -8.75
C THR A 223 20.33 -0.28 -10.14
N ALA A 224 19.47 -1.12 -10.72
CA ALA A 224 18.95 -0.95 -12.07
C ALA A 224 18.27 0.42 -12.30
N ASN A 225 17.58 0.95 -11.29
CA ASN A 225 16.89 2.25 -11.34
C ASN A 225 17.84 3.46 -11.47
N MET A 226 19.14 3.29 -11.31
CA MET A 226 20.12 4.34 -11.58
C MET A 226 20.46 4.48 -13.07
N SER A 227 20.23 3.45 -13.88
CA SER A 227 20.42 3.47 -15.32
C SER A 227 19.42 4.39 -16.01
N ASP A 228 19.92 5.25 -16.89
CA ASP A 228 19.05 6.16 -17.65
C ASP A 228 18.19 5.39 -18.67
N GLU A 229 18.69 4.28 -19.20
CA GLU A 229 17.92 3.37 -20.05
C GLU A 229 16.72 2.77 -19.31
N VAL A 230 16.91 2.30 -18.07
CA VAL A 230 15.83 1.75 -17.25
C VAL A 230 14.82 2.83 -16.86
N LYS A 231 15.27 4.04 -16.53
CA LYS A 231 14.40 5.18 -16.23
C LYS A 231 13.55 5.56 -17.43
N GLU A 232 14.16 5.67 -18.63
CA GLU A 232 13.45 6.05 -19.85
C GLU A 232 12.45 4.95 -20.27
N LYS A 233 12.83 3.67 -20.19
CA LYS A 233 11.92 2.55 -20.45
C LYS A 233 10.73 2.52 -19.47
N THR A 234 10.99 2.82 -18.20
CA THR A 234 9.94 2.93 -17.17
C THR A 234 9.01 4.10 -17.48
N ARG A 235 9.57 5.25 -17.85
CA ARG A 235 8.82 6.44 -18.25
C ARG A 235 7.94 6.16 -19.45
N GLN A 236 8.50 5.57 -20.50
CA GLN A 236 7.74 5.21 -21.70
C GLN A 236 6.61 4.22 -21.40
N THR A 237 6.87 3.18 -20.61
CA THR A 237 5.84 2.24 -20.15
C THR A 237 4.72 2.92 -19.36
N ASN A 238 5.07 3.90 -18.53
CA ASN A 238 4.09 4.68 -17.76
C ASN A 238 3.26 5.60 -18.66
N LEU A 239 3.89 6.26 -19.63
CA LEU A 239 3.20 7.06 -20.66
C LEU A 239 2.21 6.22 -21.47
N GLU A 240 2.64 5.07 -21.97
CA GLU A 240 1.81 4.16 -22.75
C GLU A 240 0.62 3.60 -21.95
N ARG A 241 0.85 3.21 -20.70
CA ARG A 241 -0.18 2.57 -19.85
C ARG A 241 -1.09 3.57 -19.13
N TYR A 242 -0.55 4.70 -18.74
CA TYR A 242 -1.19 5.60 -17.78
C TYR A 242 -1.26 7.07 -18.24
N GLY A 243 -0.63 7.41 -19.37
CA GLY A 243 -0.60 8.79 -19.88
C GLY A 243 0.22 9.77 -19.03
N VAL A 244 1.09 9.27 -18.14
CA VAL A 244 1.94 10.08 -17.25
C VAL A 244 3.36 9.52 -17.17
N ASP A 245 4.36 10.37 -16.99
CA ASP A 245 5.76 9.95 -16.88
C ASP A 245 6.03 9.05 -15.64
N TRP A 246 5.35 9.35 -14.53
CA TRP A 246 5.53 8.65 -13.26
C TRP A 246 4.17 8.24 -12.68
N THR A 247 4.08 7.01 -12.18
CA THR A 247 2.83 6.47 -11.60
C THR A 247 2.28 7.31 -10.45
N CYS A 248 3.14 8.01 -9.69
CA CYS A 248 2.72 8.93 -8.62
C CYS A 248 2.03 10.21 -9.14
N GLN A 249 2.09 10.50 -10.45
CA GLN A 249 1.37 11.62 -11.08
C GLN A 249 -0.09 11.29 -11.42
N ARG A 250 -0.47 10.01 -11.37
CA ARG A 250 -1.87 9.60 -11.59
C ARG A 250 -2.77 10.11 -10.48
N LYS A 251 -3.96 10.59 -10.84
CA LYS A 251 -4.97 11.02 -9.86
C LYS A 251 -5.27 9.92 -8.83
N GLU A 252 -5.47 8.69 -9.31
CA GLU A 252 -5.78 7.54 -8.47
C GLU A 252 -4.62 7.12 -7.53
N ALA A 253 -3.37 7.29 -7.97
CA ALA A 253 -2.20 7.00 -7.15
C ALA A 253 -1.98 8.06 -6.06
N ARG A 254 -2.28 9.32 -6.37
CA ARG A 254 -2.25 10.41 -5.39
C ARG A 254 -3.34 10.20 -4.34
N SER A 255 -4.58 9.85 -4.79
CA SER A 255 -5.70 9.59 -3.90
C SER A 255 -5.52 8.31 -3.05
N ALA A 256 -4.89 7.28 -3.57
CA ALA A 256 -4.63 6.04 -2.82
C ALA A 256 -3.57 6.21 -1.71
N GLY A 257 -2.63 7.15 -1.87
CA GLY A 257 -1.52 7.37 -0.94
C GLY A 257 -1.92 8.18 0.30
N SER A 258 -2.57 9.33 0.13
CA SER A 258 -2.87 10.25 1.23
C SER A 258 -4.11 9.84 2.03
N ASN A 259 -5.16 9.33 1.37
CA ASN A 259 -6.41 8.92 2.03
C ASN A 259 -6.36 7.56 2.73
N ASN A 260 -5.30 6.81 2.57
CA ASN A 260 -5.16 5.48 3.17
C ASN A 260 -4.34 5.48 4.47
N SER A 261 -3.94 6.65 4.96
CA SER A 261 -3.29 6.76 6.27
C SER A 261 -4.26 6.33 7.38
N ALA A 262 -3.74 5.69 8.44
CA ALA A 262 -4.57 5.27 9.58
C ALA A 262 -5.32 6.45 10.24
N PRO A 263 -4.71 7.64 10.44
CA PRO A 263 -5.42 8.82 10.93
C PRO A 263 -6.59 9.24 10.04
N ASN A 264 -6.39 9.29 8.71
CA ASN A 264 -7.45 9.68 7.78
C ASN A 264 -8.60 8.66 7.76
N ARG A 265 -8.31 7.35 7.79
CA ARG A 265 -9.36 6.32 7.90
C ARG A 265 -10.16 6.46 9.20
N ARG A 266 -9.47 6.72 10.33
CA ARG A 266 -10.14 6.93 11.62
C ARG A 266 -11.06 8.15 11.56
N PHE A 267 -10.60 9.27 11.01
CA PHE A 267 -11.41 10.48 10.88
C PHE A 267 -12.59 10.28 9.93
N ALA A 268 -12.40 9.60 8.79
CA ALA A 268 -13.48 9.22 7.88
C ALA A 268 -14.56 8.39 8.59
N SER A 269 -14.16 7.37 9.37
CA SER A 269 -15.11 6.57 10.15
C SER A 269 -15.91 7.39 11.16
N LEU A 270 -15.32 8.42 11.77
CA LEU A 270 -16.02 9.32 12.67
C LEU A 270 -17.03 10.22 11.94
N LEU A 271 -16.71 10.68 10.72
CA LEU A 271 -17.65 11.41 9.86
C LEU A 271 -18.81 10.50 9.44
N ASP A 272 -18.53 9.27 9.00
CA ASP A 272 -19.53 8.26 8.63
C ASP A 272 -20.48 7.97 9.80
N ASN A 273 -19.94 7.67 10.99
CA ASN A 273 -20.71 7.42 12.21
C ASN A 273 -21.55 8.62 12.64
N ALA A 274 -21.11 9.83 12.31
CA ALA A 274 -21.83 11.08 12.60
C ALA A 274 -22.88 11.42 11.54
N GLY A 275 -22.96 10.68 10.42
CA GLY A 275 -23.85 10.95 9.28
C GLY A 275 -23.49 12.24 8.56
N ILE A 276 -22.20 12.60 8.51
CA ILE A 276 -21.71 13.83 7.87
C ILE A 276 -21.23 13.48 6.47
N GLU A 277 -21.84 14.10 5.46
CA GLU A 277 -21.39 13.99 4.07
C GLU A 277 -20.05 14.73 3.86
N TYR A 278 -19.12 14.11 3.16
CA TYR A 278 -17.81 14.68 2.87
C TYR A 278 -17.26 14.22 1.52
N GLU A 279 -16.36 15.03 0.98
CA GLU A 279 -15.56 14.72 -0.20
C GLU A 279 -14.11 14.48 0.27
N LYS A 280 -13.48 13.38 -0.19
CA LYS A 280 -12.06 13.09 0.07
C LYS A 280 -11.18 13.80 -0.93
N GLU A 281 -10.00 14.24 -0.48
CA GLU A 281 -8.96 14.85 -1.33
C GLU A 281 -9.43 16.01 -2.20
N PHE A 282 -9.97 17.01 -1.56
CA PHE A 282 -10.36 18.22 -2.26
C PHE A 282 -9.14 19.02 -2.72
N HIS A 283 -9.01 19.24 -4.02
CA HIS A 283 -7.93 20.02 -4.61
C HIS A 283 -8.29 21.49 -4.74
N LEU A 284 -7.39 22.35 -4.26
CA LEU A 284 -7.52 23.80 -4.39
C LEU A 284 -6.15 24.43 -4.69
N GLY A 285 -5.99 24.98 -5.90
CA GLY A 285 -4.69 25.47 -6.35
C GLY A 285 -3.64 24.37 -6.38
N SER A 286 -2.51 24.63 -5.72
CA SER A 286 -1.41 23.66 -5.59
C SER A 286 -1.55 22.71 -4.40
N TYR A 287 -2.60 22.85 -3.59
CA TYR A 287 -2.82 22.06 -2.39
C TYR A 287 -3.95 21.04 -2.54
N SER A 288 -3.78 19.90 -1.87
CA SER A 288 -4.83 18.92 -1.63
C SER A 288 -5.17 18.93 -0.16
N TYR A 289 -6.47 18.88 0.16
CA TYR A 289 -7.01 18.83 1.53
C TYR A 289 -7.64 17.46 1.75
N ASP A 290 -7.41 16.86 2.92
CA ASP A 290 -7.84 15.48 3.18
C ASP A 290 -9.35 15.28 3.05
N PHE A 291 -10.15 16.23 3.56
CA PHE A 291 -11.61 16.18 3.47
C PHE A 291 -12.21 17.57 3.23
N LYS A 292 -13.33 17.58 2.51
CA LYS A 292 -14.23 18.74 2.43
C LYS A 292 -15.58 18.39 3.00
N VAL A 293 -16.01 19.19 3.98
CA VAL A 293 -17.31 19.06 4.66
C VAL A 293 -18.05 20.39 4.52
N GLY A 294 -18.98 20.48 3.58
CA GLY A 294 -19.65 21.74 3.26
C GLY A 294 -18.64 22.83 2.88
N ASN A 295 -18.58 23.93 3.64
CA ASN A 295 -17.61 25.02 3.42
C ASN A 295 -16.32 24.90 4.27
N ASN A 296 -16.07 23.72 4.85
CA ASN A 296 -14.87 23.45 5.64
C ASN A 296 -13.92 22.52 4.87
N LEU A 297 -12.65 22.86 4.80
CA LEU A 297 -11.55 22.00 4.35
C LEU A 297 -10.83 21.47 5.59
N ILE A 298 -10.65 20.17 5.67
CA ILE A 298 -10.08 19.49 6.85
C ILE A 298 -8.73 18.90 6.47
N GLU A 299 -7.76 19.11 7.34
CA GLU A 299 -6.40 18.58 7.28
C GLU A 299 -6.11 17.77 8.53
N VAL A 300 -5.80 16.51 8.37
CA VAL A 300 -5.37 15.61 9.45
C VAL A 300 -3.85 15.56 9.45
N ASN A 301 -3.24 16.17 10.47
CA ASN A 301 -1.80 16.40 10.55
C ASN A 301 -1.16 15.53 11.65
N PRO A 302 -0.94 14.22 11.42
CA PRO A 302 -0.30 13.36 12.41
C PRO A 302 1.17 13.75 12.60
N TYR A 303 1.64 13.70 13.84
CA TYR A 303 3.02 14.04 14.20
C TYR A 303 4.07 13.32 13.35
N SER A 304 3.77 12.11 12.90
CA SER A 304 4.72 11.27 12.15
C SER A 304 5.09 11.85 10.78
N THR A 305 4.22 12.62 10.16
CA THR A 305 4.42 13.22 8.84
C THR A 305 4.46 14.75 8.86
N HIS A 306 3.99 15.37 9.94
CA HIS A 306 3.84 16.83 10.07
C HIS A 306 4.78 17.48 11.10
N ASN A 307 5.93 16.81 11.40
CA ASN A 307 6.98 17.38 12.25
C ASN A 307 8.19 17.86 11.45
N MET A 308 9.05 18.69 12.06
CA MET A 308 10.23 19.24 11.40
C MET A 308 11.51 18.40 11.54
N LEU A 309 11.53 17.42 12.43
CA LEU A 309 12.74 16.64 12.72
C LEU A 309 12.83 15.36 11.92
N TRP A 310 11.73 14.70 11.74
CA TRP A 310 11.70 13.35 11.21
C TRP A 310 10.92 13.26 9.91
N ASN A 311 11.57 12.67 8.92
CA ASN A 311 10.95 12.30 7.66
C ASN A 311 11.01 10.78 7.53
N PRO A 312 9.87 10.06 7.49
CA PRO A 312 9.84 8.61 7.34
C PRO A 312 10.51 8.11 6.06
N PHE A 313 10.69 8.99 5.07
CA PHE A 313 11.31 8.64 3.78
C PHE A 313 12.81 9.00 3.70
N GLY A 314 13.42 9.50 4.79
CA GLY A 314 14.85 9.82 4.86
C GLY A 314 15.32 10.97 3.95
N ASP A 315 14.42 11.64 3.26
CA ASP A 315 14.76 12.74 2.31
C ASP A 315 14.58 14.11 2.96
N LYS A 316 15.69 14.86 3.08
CA LYS A 316 15.69 16.23 3.61
C LYS A 316 14.76 17.20 2.85
N ARG A 317 14.39 16.88 1.59
CA ARG A 317 13.50 17.70 0.76
C ARG A 317 12.04 17.63 1.16
N CYS A 318 11.64 16.65 1.96
CA CYS A 318 10.25 16.45 2.40
C CYS A 318 9.96 17.05 3.78
N ARG A 319 10.86 17.85 4.34
CA ARG A 319 10.58 18.56 5.60
C ARG A 319 9.48 19.58 5.40
N ILE A 320 8.48 19.54 6.25
CA ILE A 320 7.41 20.54 6.28
C ILE A 320 8.02 21.84 6.80
N SER A 321 7.85 22.95 6.06
CA SER A 321 8.28 24.27 6.53
C SER A 321 7.39 24.76 7.68
N GLU A 322 7.92 25.65 8.52
CA GLU A 322 7.19 26.24 9.66
C GLU A 322 5.85 26.87 9.26
N ASP A 323 5.78 27.42 8.06
CA ASP A 323 4.60 28.10 7.51
C ASP A 323 3.69 27.20 6.64
N TYR A 324 3.96 25.90 6.55
CA TYR A 324 3.21 24.99 5.66
C TYR A 324 1.71 24.99 5.94
N HIS A 325 1.31 24.77 7.20
CA HIS A 325 -0.10 24.74 7.59
C HIS A 325 -0.75 26.12 7.41
N LEU A 326 0.01 27.17 7.72
CA LEU A 326 -0.45 28.55 7.54
C LEU A 326 -0.73 28.86 6.06
N ARG A 327 0.15 28.47 5.14
CA ARG A 327 -0.06 28.70 3.70
C ARG A 327 -1.30 27.98 3.18
N LYS A 328 -1.52 26.73 3.59
CA LYS A 328 -2.76 26.01 3.26
C LYS A 328 -4.00 26.73 3.79
N THR A 329 -3.95 27.21 5.04
CA THR A 329 -5.05 27.99 5.64
C THR A 329 -5.33 29.28 4.86
N ILE A 330 -4.31 30.03 4.46
CA ILE A 330 -4.46 31.25 3.68
C ILE A 330 -5.12 30.95 2.35
N THR A 331 -4.62 29.98 1.59
CA THR A 331 -5.18 29.58 0.29
C THR A 331 -6.65 29.15 0.40
N ALA A 332 -7.00 28.38 1.44
CA ALA A 332 -8.40 28.01 1.69
C ALA A 332 -9.28 29.24 1.96
N ASN A 333 -8.82 30.15 2.83
CA ASN A 333 -9.59 31.33 3.22
C ASN A 333 -9.78 32.31 2.06
N GLU A 334 -8.78 32.51 1.21
CA GLU A 334 -8.86 33.33 0.00
C GLU A 334 -9.89 32.80 -1.00
N ALA A 335 -10.06 31.47 -1.05
CA ALA A 335 -11.09 30.81 -1.86
C ALA A 335 -12.46 30.72 -1.17
N GLY A 336 -12.63 31.34 0.01
CA GLY A 336 -13.88 31.37 0.76
C GLY A 336 -14.18 30.13 1.61
N TYR A 337 -13.22 29.20 1.77
CA TYR A 337 -13.35 28.05 2.64
C TYR A 337 -12.75 28.32 4.01
N ARG A 338 -13.24 27.65 5.04
CA ARG A 338 -12.61 27.57 6.36
C ARG A 338 -11.71 26.34 6.39
N CYS A 339 -10.42 26.51 6.68
CA CYS A 339 -9.49 25.41 6.90
C CYS A 339 -9.47 25.00 8.39
N ILE A 340 -9.57 23.71 8.66
CA ILE A 340 -9.48 23.14 10.02
C ILE A 340 -8.36 22.11 10.02
N HIS A 341 -7.27 22.44 10.67
CA HIS A 341 -6.17 21.51 10.92
C HIS A 341 -6.46 20.68 12.17
N ILE A 342 -6.25 19.37 12.10
CA ILE A 342 -6.42 18.43 13.21
C ILE A 342 -5.04 17.88 13.54
N PHE A 343 -4.56 18.15 14.75
CA PHE A 343 -3.29 17.66 15.28
C PHE A 343 -3.54 16.57 16.32
N ASP A 344 -2.51 15.79 16.67
CA ASP A 344 -2.63 14.68 17.62
C ASP A 344 -3.08 15.09 19.04
N TRP A 345 -2.92 16.37 19.41
CA TRP A 345 -3.38 16.91 20.69
C TRP A 345 -4.82 17.44 20.67
N ASP A 346 -5.49 17.43 19.51
CA ASP A 346 -6.85 17.93 19.38
C ASP A 346 -7.89 16.89 19.81
N ASP A 347 -8.98 17.36 20.41
CA ASP A 347 -10.17 16.58 20.67
C ASP A 347 -10.99 16.44 19.39
N VAL A 348 -10.80 15.33 18.69
CA VAL A 348 -11.42 15.06 17.38
C VAL A 348 -12.95 15.00 17.48
N GLU A 349 -13.51 14.52 18.60
CA GLU A 349 -14.95 14.42 18.80
C GLU A 349 -15.63 15.78 18.87
N LYS A 350 -14.97 16.77 19.49
CA LYS A 350 -15.44 18.16 19.48
C LYS A 350 -15.41 18.76 18.08
N ILE A 351 -14.39 18.41 17.27
CA ILE A 351 -14.31 18.87 15.89
C ILE A 351 -15.46 18.25 15.08
N ILE A 352 -15.72 16.95 15.20
CA ILE A 352 -16.87 16.30 14.58
C ILE A 352 -18.19 16.96 15.01
N SER A 353 -18.34 17.24 16.30
CA SER A 353 -19.51 17.97 16.82
C SER A 353 -19.68 19.36 16.19
N LEU A 354 -18.57 20.05 15.91
CA LEU A 354 -18.57 21.36 15.24
C LEU A 354 -19.02 21.27 13.76
N LEU A 355 -18.76 20.14 13.10
CA LEU A 355 -19.10 19.92 11.69
C LEU A 355 -20.54 19.41 11.49
N LYS A 356 -21.20 18.89 12.52
CA LYS A 356 -22.60 18.44 12.44
C LYS A 356 -23.54 19.59 12.12
N LYS A 357 -24.58 19.32 11.33
CA LYS A 357 -25.74 20.21 11.22
C LYS A 357 -26.35 20.35 12.61
N ARG A 358 -26.42 21.60 13.09
CA ARG A 358 -26.99 21.92 14.40
C ARG A 358 -28.36 22.53 14.26
N GLU A 359 -29.23 22.29 15.23
CA GLU A 359 -30.51 22.96 15.35
C GLU A 359 -30.31 24.47 15.45
N ILE A 360 -31.14 25.23 14.72
CA ILE A 360 -31.10 26.70 14.74
C ILE A 360 -32.02 27.22 15.84
N LEU A 361 -31.42 27.90 16.80
CA LEU A 361 -32.12 28.62 17.86
C LEU A 361 -31.90 30.14 17.69
N TYR A 362 -32.96 30.92 17.78
CA TYR A 362 -32.84 32.38 17.71
C TYR A 362 -32.53 32.96 19.09
N ALA A 363 -31.49 33.74 19.23
CA ALA A 363 -31.08 34.38 20.49
C ALA A 363 -32.18 35.23 21.16
N ARG A 364 -33.14 35.78 20.37
CA ARG A 364 -34.31 36.52 20.90
C ARG A 364 -35.20 35.68 21.81
N LYS A 365 -35.18 34.33 21.67
CA LYS A 365 -35.91 33.41 22.52
C LYS A 365 -35.19 33.02 23.79
N CYS A 366 -33.94 33.43 23.95
CA CYS A 366 -33.09 33.12 25.10
C CYS A 366 -33.06 34.24 26.10
N LYS A 367 -32.91 33.91 27.38
CA LYS A 367 -32.63 34.87 28.47
C LYS A 367 -31.11 34.92 28.73
N ILE A 368 -30.60 36.09 29.12
CA ILE A 368 -29.21 36.22 29.58
C ILE A 368 -29.19 36.04 31.09
N GLN A 369 -28.22 35.27 31.57
CA GLN A 369 -27.95 35.10 33.00
C GLN A 369 -26.43 34.94 33.20
N GLU A 370 -25.96 35.30 34.39
CA GLU A 370 -24.61 34.97 34.84
C GLU A 370 -24.53 33.45 35.10
N VAL A 371 -23.39 32.89 34.76
CA VAL A 371 -23.15 31.45 34.88
C VAL A 371 -22.19 31.20 36.05
N SER A 372 -22.47 30.21 36.88
CA SER A 372 -21.59 29.76 37.93
C SER A 372 -20.21 29.35 37.37
N LEU A 373 -19.16 29.36 38.19
CA LEU A 373 -17.84 28.90 37.76
C LEU A 373 -17.85 27.38 37.40
N GLU A 374 -18.62 26.63 38.16
CA GLU A 374 -18.77 25.20 37.98
C GLU A 374 -19.46 24.86 36.63
N ASP A 375 -20.65 25.46 36.39
CA ASP A 375 -21.39 25.26 35.14
C ASP A 375 -20.61 25.81 33.93
N CYS A 376 -19.95 26.93 34.06
CA CYS A 376 -19.08 27.51 33.04
C CYS A 376 -17.95 26.52 32.68
N THR A 377 -17.29 25.97 33.69
CA THR A 377 -16.19 25.01 33.48
C THR A 377 -16.71 23.73 32.79
N ALA A 378 -17.81 23.18 33.28
CA ALA A 378 -18.44 21.98 32.70
C ALA A 378 -18.86 22.23 31.25
N TYR A 379 -19.52 23.34 30.96
CA TYR A 379 -19.99 23.71 29.64
C TYR A 379 -18.84 23.90 28.65
N LEU A 380 -17.79 24.66 29.03
CA LEU A 380 -16.61 24.88 28.19
C LEU A 380 -15.83 23.58 27.96
N GLN A 381 -15.70 22.75 28.99
CA GLN A 381 -15.01 21.47 28.86
C GLN A 381 -15.73 20.55 27.86
N LYS A 382 -17.06 20.61 27.82
CA LYS A 382 -17.89 19.79 26.92
C LYS A 382 -17.92 20.34 25.49
N TYR A 383 -18.05 21.65 25.30
CA TYR A 383 -18.40 22.22 24.00
C TYR A 383 -17.31 23.09 23.36
N HIS A 384 -16.38 23.65 24.13
CA HIS A 384 -15.31 24.48 23.57
C HIS A 384 -14.08 23.64 23.15
N LEU A 385 -13.51 23.87 21.96
CA LEU A 385 -12.37 23.07 21.45
C LEU A 385 -11.19 23.06 22.43
N GLN A 386 -10.85 24.22 23.01
CA GLN A 386 -9.74 24.37 23.96
C GLN A 386 -10.17 24.20 25.44
N GLY A 387 -11.42 23.87 25.70
CA GLY A 387 -11.94 23.71 27.05
C GLY A 387 -11.95 25.00 27.88
N SER A 388 -12.09 24.83 29.21
CA SER A 388 -12.06 25.93 30.20
C SER A 388 -10.62 26.40 30.48
N CYS A 389 -10.49 27.61 30.98
CA CYS A 389 -9.21 28.14 31.43
C CYS A 389 -9.40 29.08 32.66
N ARG A 390 -8.31 29.46 33.31
CA ARG A 390 -8.34 30.41 34.43
C ARG A 390 -8.58 31.83 33.95
N GLY A 391 -9.05 32.71 34.86
CA GLY A 391 -9.20 34.13 34.62
C GLY A 391 -10.56 34.58 34.04
N GLN A 392 -11.54 33.69 33.96
CA GLN A 392 -12.90 33.93 33.48
C GLN A 392 -13.74 34.54 34.61
N SER A 393 -13.55 35.84 34.89
CA SER A 393 -14.26 36.52 35.98
C SER A 393 -15.70 36.85 35.66
N ILE A 394 -16.02 37.15 34.40
CA ILE A 394 -17.36 37.46 33.92
C ILE A 394 -17.80 36.31 32.99
N ARG A 395 -18.94 35.69 33.27
CA ARG A 395 -19.45 34.51 32.60
C ARG A 395 -20.92 34.72 32.24
N LEU A 396 -21.21 35.04 30.99
CA LEU A 396 -22.55 35.36 30.50
C LEU A 396 -23.09 34.20 29.65
N GLY A 397 -24.22 33.63 30.04
CA GLY A 397 -24.90 32.56 29.37
C GLY A 397 -26.21 32.97 28.72
N LEU A 398 -26.52 32.36 27.57
CA LEU A 398 -27.87 32.33 27.01
C LEU A 398 -28.59 31.10 27.48
N TYR A 399 -29.76 31.27 28.07
CA TYR A 399 -30.61 30.18 28.53
C TYR A 399 -31.87 30.08 27.69
N TYR A 400 -32.21 28.90 27.25
CA TYR A 400 -33.48 28.57 26.58
C TYR A 400 -34.16 27.43 27.31
N ARG A 401 -35.38 27.67 27.86
CA ARG A 401 -36.11 26.69 28.70
C ARG A 401 -35.24 26.15 29.85
N ASP A 402 -34.53 27.08 30.52
CA ASP A 402 -33.61 26.82 31.62
C ASP A 402 -32.33 26.01 31.28
N GLU A 403 -32.11 25.70 30.02
CA GLU A 403 -30.88 25.07 29.52
C GLU A 403 -29.87 26.16 29.06
N LEU A 404 -28.61 26.03 29.48
CA LEU A 404 -27.51 26.85 28.97
C LEU A 404 -27.16 26.43 27.53
N VAL A 405 -27.40 27.31 26.55
CA VAL A 405 -27.24 27.03 25.13
C VAL A 405 -26.10 27.79 24.45
N SER A 406 -25.58 28.82 25.08
CA SER A 406 -24.42 29.59 24.61
C SER A 406 -23.74 30.27 25.77
N LEU A 407 -22.44 30.39 25.73
CA LEU A 407 -21.63 30.98 26.81
C LEU A 407 -20.55 31.88 26.23
N MET A 408 -20.40 33.08 26.83
CA MET A 408 -19.33 34.03 26.54
C MET A 408 -18.65 34.45 27.85
N THR A 409 -17.31 34.43 27.86
CA THR A 409 -16.56 34.73 29.08
C THR A 409 -15.53 35.82 28.86
N PHE A 410 -15.41 36.69 29.86
CA PHE A 410 -14.45 37.79 29.89
C PHE A 410 -13.64 37.76 31.18
N GLY A 411 -12.50 38.45 31.15
CA GLY A 411 -11.66 38.60 32.31
C GLY A 411 -10.49 39.55 32.08
N THR A 412 -9.60 39.66 33.05
CA THR A 412 -8.37 40.44 32.91
C THR A 412 -7.49 39.85 31.80
N PRO A 413 -6.95 40.70 30.89
CA PRO A 413 -6.12 40.22 29.80
C PRO A 413 -4.93 39.39 30.31
N ARG A 414 -4.75 38.20 29.73
CA ARG A 414 -3.73 37.24 30.16
C ARG A 414 -2.33 37.62 29.66
N TYR A 415 -2.25 38.12 28.44
CA TYR A 415 -0.97 38.41 27.78
C TYR A 415 -0.70 39.91 27.64
N ASN A 416 -1.64 40.68 27.11
CA ASN A 416 -1.44 42.12 26.88
C ASN A 416 -2.25 42.96 27.86
N LYS A 417 -1.59 43.47 28.90
CA LYS A 417 -2.18 44.24 29.99
C LYS A 417 -2.61 45.68 29.62
N ASN A 418 -2.38 46.12 28.38
CA ASN A 418 -2.78 47.43 27.90
C ASN A 418 -4.28 47.54 27.56
N TYR A 419 -5.02 46.45 27.69
CA TYR A 419 -6.48 46.40 27.50
C TYR A 419 -7.18 46.14 28.81
N GLU A 420 -8.43 46.60 28.90
CA GLU A 420 -9.22 46.48 30.13
C GLU A 420 -9.74 45.06 30.31
N TYR A 421 -10.28 44.47 29.23
CA TYR A 421 -10.82 43.12 29.25
C TYR A 421 -10.23 42.25 28.14
N GLU A 422 -10.26 40.95 28.35
CA GLU A 422 -10.06 39.94 27.33
C GLU A 422 -11.36 39.16 27.14
N LEU A 423 -11.87 39.09 25.88
CA LEU A 423 -12.87 38.08 25.51
C LEU A 423 -12.15 36.75 25.40
N ILE A 424 -12.36 35.87 26.41
CA ILE A 424 -11.54 34.66 26.61
C ILE A 424 -12.11 33.49 25.86
N ARG A 425 -13.44 33.23 25.95
CA ARG A 425 -14.12 32.10 25.33
C ARG A 425 -15.51 32.49 24.84
N TYR A 426 -15.89 31.88 23.70
CA TYR A 426 -17.26 31.84 23.21
C TYR A 426 -17.55 30.47 22.61
N CYS A 427 -18.63 29.85 23.03
CA CYS A 427 -19.11 28.61 22.39
C CYS A 427 -20.62 28.45 22.58
N SER A 428 -21.18 27.56 21.77
CA SER A 428 -22.61 27.15 21.82
C SER A 428 -22.75 25.67 21.55
N ASP A 429 -23.67 25.00 22.22
CA ASP A 429 -24.00 23.58 21.99
C ASP A 429 -24.78 23.38 20.68
N ARG A 430 -25.50 24.40 20.22
CA ARG A 430 -26.31 24.47 19.00
C ARG A 430 -26.05 25.77 18.25
N TYR A 431 -26.63 25.95 17.06
CA TYR A 431 -26.46 27.20 16.31
C TYR A 431 -27.40 28.27 16.84
N VAL A 432 -26.91 29.15 17.73
CA VAL A 432 -27.69 30.26 18.30
C VAL A 432 -27.53 31.50 17.44
N LEU A 433 -28.46 31.74 16.53
CA LEU A 433 -28.43 32.90 15.63
C LEU A 433 -28.61 34.19 16.40
N GLY A 434 -27.61 35.11 16.30
CA GLY A 434 -27.53 36.34 17.05
C GLY A 434 -27.06 36.15 18.50
N GLY A 435 -26.55 34.93 18.85
CA GLY A 435 -26.15 34.62 20.22
C GLY A 435 -24.95 35.41 20.72
N ALA A 436 -23.90 35.45 19.87
CA ALA A 436 -22.70 36.20 20.19
C ALA A 436 -22.97 37.71 20.33
N GLU A 437 -23.69 38.27 19.37
CA GLU A 437 -24.07 39.69 19.36
C GLU A 437 -24.90 40.07 20.59
N LYS A 438 -25.85 39.23 21.00
CA LYS A 438 -26.69 39.46 22.17
C LYS A 438 -25.88 39.43 23.45
N LEU A 439 -24.99 38.46 23.64
CA LEU A 439 -24.11 38.38 24.82
C LEU A 439 -23.10 39.51 24.85
N PHE A 440 -22.51 39.85 23.72
CA PHE A 440 -21.52 40.90 23.62
C PHE A 440 -22.16 42.27 23.84
N LYS A 441 -23.33 42.56 23.28
CA LYS A 441 -24.09 43.78 23.52
C LYS A 441 -24.43 43.92 25.00
N TYR A 442 -24.92 42.87 25.64
CA TYR A 442 -25.20 42.88 27.08
C TYR A 442 -23.93 43.21 27.90
N PHE A 443 -22.78 42.63 27.54
CA PHE A 443 -21.52 42.90 28.18
C PHE A 443 -21.14 44.37 28.03
N THR A 444 -21.16 44.94 26.83
CA THR A 444 -20.78 46.32 26.58
C THR A 444 -21.71 47.32 27.29
N GLU A 445 -23.03 47.07 27.37
CA GLU A 445 -24.01 47.92 28.02
C GLU A 445 -23.90 47.91 29.56
N ASN A 446 -23.55 46.77 30.16
CA ASN A 446 -23.54 46.63 31.62
C ASN A 446 -22.17 46.84 32.26
N TYR A 447 -21.08 46.60 31.52
CA TYR A 447 -19.71 46.73 32.04
C TYR A 447 -18.96 47.93 31.45
N ASN A 448 -19.50 48.60 30.43
CA ASN A 448 -18.97 49.79 29.78
C ASN A 448 -17.43 49.75 29.53
N PRO A 449 -16.90 48.71 28.84
CA PRO A 449 -15.48 48.51 28.66
C PRO A 449 -14.88 49.57 27.76
N LYS A 450 -13.68 50.09 28.11
CA LYS A 450 -12.91 51.04 27.28
C LYS A 450 -12.15 50.31 26.16
N SER A 451 -11.77 49.09 26.39
CA SER A 451 -11.04 48.31 25.39
C SER A 451 -11.10 46.81 25.70
N ILE A 452 -11.21 46.00 24.64
CA ILE A 452 -11.26 44.55 24.75
C ILE A 452 -10.25 43.96 23.75
N ILE A 453 -9.50 42.95 24.18
CA ILE A 453 -8.63 42.14 23.32
C ILE A 453 -9.14 40.73 23.23
N SER A 454 -8.93 40.08 22.10
CA SER A 454 -9.20 38.62 21.95
C SER A 454 -8.24 37.96 20.96
N TYR A 455 -8.12 36.66 21.05
CA TYR A 455 -7.21 35.85 20.27
C TYR A 455 -7.98 34.75 19.52
N CYS A 456 -7.76 34.65 18.22
CA CYS A 456 -8.39 33.65 17.35
C CYS A 456 -7.35 32.65 16.84
N ASP A 457 -7.58 31.37 17.10
CA ASP A 457 -6.78 30.27 16.57
C ASP A 457 -7.04 30.09 15.05
N ARG A 458 -6.03 30.41 14.24
CA ARG A 458 -6.11 30.33 12.78
C ARG A 458 -6.15 28.91 12.26
N SER A 459 -5.70 27.94 13.06
CA SER A 459 -5.77 26.52 12.69
C SER A 459 -7.20 25.97 12.68
N LYS A 460 -8.14 26.73 13.29
CA LYS A 460 -9.53 26.28 13.46
C LYS A 460 -10.56 27.28 12.93
N PHE A 461 -10.28 28.59 12.97
CA PHE A 461 -11.27 29.64 12.75
C PHE A 461 -10.77 30.76 11.81
N THR A 462 -11.70 31.37 11.10
CA THR A 462 -11.45 32.50 10.19
C THR A 462 -11.48 33.87 10.88
N GLY A 463 -11.96 33.94 12.14
CA GLY A 463 -12.12 35.18 12.86
C GLY A 463 -13.37 36.02 12.53
N ASN A 464 -14.25 35.55 11.63
CA ASN A 464 -15.43 36.29 11.16
C ASN A 464 -16.37 36.77 12.28
N ILE A 465 -16.41 36.09 13.43
CA ILE A 465 -17.22 36.48 14.57
C ILE A 465 -16.77 37.82 15.15
N TYR A 466 -15.46 38.07 15.21
CA TYR A 466 -14.93 39.32 15.76
C TYR A 466 -15.33 40.52 14.93
N SER A 467 -15.27 40.40 13.59
CA SER A 467 -15.72 41.48 12.71
C SER A 467 -17.21 41.80 12.89
N LYS A 468 -18.05 40.77 13.10
CA LYS A 468 -19.49 40.98 13.39
C LYS A 468 -19.75 41.63 14.73
N LEU A 469 -18.88 41.41 15.72
CA LEU A 469 -18.96 42.07 17.04
C LEU A 469 -18.30 43.46 17.08
N GLY A 470 -17.82 43.97 15.95
CA GLY A 470 -17.19 45.30 15.85
C GLY A 470 -15.71 45.34 16.27
N PHE A 471 -15.05 44.21 16.38
CA PHE A 471 -13.60 44.16 16.57
C PHE A 471 -12.86 44.43 15.27
N SER A 472 -11.70 45.06 15.37
CA SER A 472 -10.74 45.22 14.31
C SER A 472 -9.56 44.26 14.48
N LEU A 473 -9.03 43.73 13.35
CA LEU A 473 -7.82 42.93 13.36
C LEU A 473 -6.60 43.80 13.67
N LYS A 474 -5.91 43.52 14.77
CA LYS A 474 -4.69 44.22 15.16
C LYS A 474 -3.44 43.64 14.52
N SER A 475 -3.31 42.32 14.54
CA SER A 475 -2.17 41.61 13.97
C SER A 475 -2.48 40.16 13.69
N SER A 476 -1.75 39.57 12.74
CA SER A 476 -1.70 38.15 12.51
C SER A 476 -0.32 37.62 12.92
N GLY A 477 -0.29 36.72 13.89
CA GLY A 477 0.94 36.13 14.40
C GLY A 477 1.56 35.14 13.40
N THR A 478 2.83 34.83 13.61
CA THR A 478 3.54 33.74 12.96
C THR A 478 3.06 32.38 13.49
N PRO A 479 3.28 31.27 12.77
CA PRO A 479 3.05 29.93 13.28
C PRO A 479 3.70 29.74 14.66
N THR A 480 3.00 29.01 15.54
CA THR A 480 3.49 28.71 16.88
C THR A 480 4.04 27.30 16.90
N CYS A 481 5.23 27.10 17.46
CA CYS A 481 5.79 25.80 17.69
C CYS A 481 5.09 25.09 18.85
N HIS A 482 4.70 23.86 18.62
CA HIS A 482 4.14 22.92 19.58
C HIS A 482 5.08 21.72 19.68
N TRP A 483 5.36 21.26 20.89
CA TRP A 483 6.16 20.10 21.19
C TRP A 483 5.26 18.95 21.59
N TYR A 484 5.31 17.85 20.82
CA TYR A 484 4.47 16.67 21.04
C TYR A 484 5.32 15.43 21.26
N ASN A 485 5.04 14.69 22.34
CA ASN A 485 5.70 13.43 22.66
C ASN A 485 4.86 12.26 22.17
N ASN A 486 5.36 11.53 21.19
CA ASN A 486 4.65 10.41 20.57
C ASN A 486 4.52 9.15 21.45
N LYS A 487 5.27 9.08 22.55
CA LYS A 487 5.22 7.94 23.50
C LYS A 487 4.25 8.19 24.65
N THR A 488 4.21 9.43 25.16
CA THR A 488 3.38 9.77 26.32
C THR A 488 2.09 10.51 25.95
N GLY A 489 2.01 11.08 24.74
CA GLY A 489 0.92 11.97 24.31
C GLY A 489 0.99 13.36 24.93
N GLU A 490 2.06 13.69 25.65
CA GLU A 490 2.24 15.02 26.24
C GLU A 490 2.45 16.08 25.18
N HIS A 491 1.86 17.24 25.43
CA HIS A 491 1.89 18.37 24.52
C HIS A 491 2.20 19.67 25.25
N PHE A 492 3.21 20.41 24.76
CA PHE A 492 3.62 21.70 25.27
C PHE A 492 3.65 22.74 24.14
N THR A 493 3.16 23.94 24.43
CA THR A 493 3.42 25.11 23.56
C THR A 493 4.81 25.66 23.84
N ASP A 494 5.47 26.23 22.84
CA ASP A 494 6.77 26.88 23.00
C ASP A 494 6.73 28.01 24.05
N ALA A 495 5.60 28.72 24.15
CA ALA A 495 5.37 29.71 25.20
C ALA A 495 5.43 29.10 26.61
N LEU A 496 4.85 27.90 26.80
CA LEU A 496 4.88 27.18 28.08
C LEU A 496 6.30 26.69 28.41
N VAL A 497 7.02 26.23 27.41
CA VAL A 497 8.42 25.80 27.53
C VAL A 497 9.31 26.96 27.95
N ARG A 498 9.14 28.14 27.34
CA ARG A 498 9.89 29.37 27.72
C ARG A 498 9.54 29.84 29.12
N GLN A 499 8.27 29.73 29.53
CA GLN A 499 7.79 30.20 30.82
C GLN A 499 8.26 29.32 31.99
N ARG A 500 8.22 28.01 31.84
CA ARG A 500 8.50 27.06 32.93
C ARG A 500 9.89 26.43 32.88
N GLY A 501 10.49 26.37 31.69
CA GLY A 501 11.68 25.58 31.42
C GLY A 501 11.40 24.08 31.29
N VAL A 502 12.26 23.39 30.56
CA VAL A 502 12.11 21.94 30.27
C VAL A 502 12.26 21.12 31.54
N ASP A 503 13.18 21.49 32.43
CA ASP A 503 13.40 20.74 33.68
C ASP A 503 12.15 20.66 34.54
N GLN A 504 11.42 21.79 34.68
CA GLN A 504 10.18 21.79 35.45
C GLN A 504 9.06 21.03 34.75
N LEU A 505 9.00 21.07 33.42
CA LEU A 505 7.98 20.36 32.64
C LEU A 505 8.19 18.85 32.66
N LEU A 506 9.44 18.40 32.59
CA LEU A 506 9.80 16.98 32.54
C LEU A 506 10.14 16.39 33.93
N GLY A 507 10.18 17.20 34.99
CA GLY A 507 10.57 16.75 36.32
C GLY A 507 12.04 16.33 36.41
N THR A 508 12.90 16.97 35.61
CA THR A 508 14.32 16.63 35.47
C THR A 508 15.21 17.77 35.99
N ASN A 509 16.51 17.55 36.12
CA ASN A 509 17.49 18.55 36.51
C ASN A 509 18.76 18.41 35.65
N TYR A 510 18.72 18.94 34.44
CA TYR A 510 19.84 18.87 33.47
C TYR A 510 20.91 19.94 33.69
N GLY A 511 20.61 20.96 34.51
CA GLY A 511 21.54 22.05 34.74
C GLY A 511 21.68 23.03 33.56
N LYS A 512 22.58 24.02 33.72
CA LYS A 512 22.85 25.03 32.69
C LYS A 512 23.79 24.48 31.63
N GLY A 513 23.38 24.49 30.34
CA GLY A 513 24.29 24.19 29.23
C GLY A 513 23.66 23.54 27.99
N THR A 514 22.51 22.87 28.11
CA THR A 514 21.80 22.28 26.98
C THR A 514 20.59 23.13 26.61
N SER A 515 20.33 23.30 25.31
CA SER A 515 19.17 24.08 24.88
C SER A 515 17.86 23.35 25.19
N ASN A 516 16.80 24.09 25.47
CA ASN A 516 15.46 23.53 25.71
C ASN A 516 15.01 22.61 24.56
N ASN A 517 15.31 22.99 23.33
CA ASN A 517 14.95 22.21 22.13
C ASN A 517 15.68 20.87 22.08
N GLU A 518 16.99 20.85 22.38
CA GLU A 518 17.77 19.62 22.42
C GLU A 518 17.26 18.65 23.49
N LEU A 519 16.95 19.15 24.68
CA LEU A 519 16.38 18.36 25.78
C LEU A 519 15.03 17.76 25.38
N LEU A 520 14.14 18.55 24.79
CA LEU A 520 12.84 18.05 24.32
C LEU A 520 13.01 16.95 23.27
N ILE A 521 13.93 17.12 22.30
CA ILE A 521 14.23 16.11 21.28
C ILE A 521 14.77 14.82 21.91
N GLN A 522 15.69 14.91 22.87
CA GLN A 522 16.21 13.76 23.60
C GLN A 522 15.12 13.00 24.37
N HIS A 523 14.06 13.70 24.80
CA HIS A 523 12.87 13.12 25.45
C HIS A 523 11.76 12.73 24.50
N ASN A 524 12.05 12.55 23.21
CA ASN A 524 11.12 12.12 22.16
C ASN A 524 10.00 13.11 21.83
N PHE A 525 10.19 14.39 22.13
CA PHE A 525 9.30 15.44 21.62
C PHE A 525 9.70 15.84 20.20
N VAL A 526 8.71 16.09 19.38
CA VAL A 526 8.89 16.62 18.02
C VAL A 526 8.22 17.97 17.87
N PRO A 527 8.86 18.94 17.18
CA PRO A 527 8.27 20.25 16.94
C PRO A 527 7.32 20.21 15.75
N ILE A 528 6.12 20.74 15.95
CA ILE A 528 5.06 20.86 14.95
C ILE A 528 4.57 22.30 14.99
N TYR A 529 4.45 22.96 13.84
CA TYR A 529 3.99 24.34 13.77
C TYR A 529 2.50 24.41 13.40
N ASP A 530 1.75 25.21 14.15
CA ASP A 530 0.35 25.53 13.86
C ASP A 530 0.21 26.64 12.80
N CYS A 531 -0.94 27.30 12.71
CA CYS A 531 -1.16 28.43 11.80
C CYS A 531 -0.98 29.80 12.50
N GLY A 532 -0.60 29.82 13.78
CA GLY A 532 -0.54 31.03 14.60
C GLY A 532 -1.92 31.55 15.01
N GLN A 533 -1.90 32.72 15.61
CA GLN A 533 -3.11 33.37 16.12
C GLN A 533 -3.35 34.74 15.49
N MET A 534 -4.60 35.12 15.33
CA MET A 534 -5.00 36.48 14.99
C MET A 534 -5.40 37.21 16.27
N VAL A 535 -4.94 38.43 16.41
CA VAL A 535 -5.25 39.31 17.55
C VAL A 535 -6.29 40.34 17.12
N TYR A 536 -7.40 40.38 17.83
CA TYR A 536 -8.51 41.29 17.60
C TYR A 536 -8.66 42.27 18.76
N ILE A 537 -9.00 43.52 18.46
CA ILE A 537 -9.22 44.59 19.43
C ILE A 537 -10.55 45.27 19.19
N TRP A 538 -11.22 45.62 20.27
CA TRP A 538 -12.42 46.47 20.30
C TRP A 538 -12.16 47.68 21.19
N LYS A 539 -12.58 48.88 20.73
CA LYS A 539 -12.41 50.18 21.43
C LYS A 539 -13.67 51.00 21.32
#